data_559763283d061d12837d79dd2a91baf9
#
_entry.id   559763283d061d12837d79dd2a91baf9
#
_cell.length_a   1.000
_cell.length_b   1.000
_cell.length_c   1.000
_cell.angle_alpha   90.00
_cell.angle_beta   90.00
_cell.angle_gamma   90.00
#
_symmetry.space_group_name_H-M   'P 1'
#
loop_
_entity.id
_entity.type
_entity.pdbx_description
1 polymer ?
#
loop_
_entity_poly.entity_id
_entity_poly.type
_entity_poly.pdbx_seq_one_letter_code
_entity_poly.pdbx_strand_id
1 'polypeptide(L)'
;MQRFLSIGVMAHVDAGKTTFSEQLLYHTGSIRTRGRVDHQDAFLDNDRLERERGITIFSNHAPFSIGEHQYWLLDTPGHADFGAEMERAIQAMDYAIVLVSCVEGIQAHTEQVWKLLKRYEVPVFFFLNKTDRTGARPDEVLHQLQKRMSSAVCDCSGCFGEGAQLSEELIEQIAAEDEELMEMYLDGGYEEERWLNKMAQLVAKRELFPCFRGSALQDEGIEQLLCGLDRLTLALPAVEEFSGIAWQVRHDPRGERVVLIKVQSGKLSARDQVHFLTADGQEASEKINELRVYSSGKFTTVQQAQAGQLCAATGLEQVRAGDGLGKRRFHRDSQLTPTLGAKVILPPQLPVRTALEKLRILEDEDPTLGISFEEELQEIHIRIMGQIQLEVLRQLCSRRFGIELDFGDCRILYRETISQPVVGYGHYEPLRHYAEVHLRLEPGQRGSGITFSSDCPTDLLGKNWQNLIRTHVFEKKHKGILTGSELCDVHITLLNGRAHIKHTEGGDFREATYRAIRQGLEQLGRLMADLQRMECSFEPPVTEEEGVLLCGRGPAQALSGYGLEFISYTRGKGILNLSFDGYEPCAHPQQVIEEIGYDAKHDLQNPSFSVFCSHGAGFPVPWQEVPAYIHCK
;
A
#
# COMPACT_ATOMS: atom_id res chain seq x y z
N MET A 1 22.67 24.14 19.75
CA MET A 1 21.37 24.60 19.18
C MET A 1 20.31 23.57 19.52
N GLN A 2 19.21 23.96 20.12
CA GLN A 2 18.13 23.02 20.45
C GLN A 2 17.60 22.37 19.19
N ARG A 3 17.51 21.04 19.17
CA ARG A 3 16.95 20.25 18.04
C ARG A 3 15.50 19.90 18.34
N PHE A 4 14.68 19.92 17.30
CA PHE A 4 13.30 19.42 17.33
C PHE A 4 13.20 18.33 16.27
N LEU A 5 12.93 17.09 16.66
CA LEU A 5 12.86 15.95 15.75
C LEU A 5 11.67 15.04 16.08
N SER A 6 11.16 14.33 15.11
CA SER A 6 10.15 13.30 15.30
C SER A 6 10.76 11.91 15.06
N ILE A 7 10.54 11.00 16.00
CA ILE A 7 11.05 9.64 15.96
C ILE A 7 9.88 8.68 16.01
N GLY A 8 9.74 7.85 14.96
CA GLY A 8 8.72 6.81 14.92
C GLY A 8 9.19 5.51 15.56
N VAL A 9 8.31 4.85 16.29
CA VAL A 9 8.55 3.48 16.79
C VAL A 9 7.67 2.52 16.01
N MET A 10 8.31 1.59 15.32
CA MET A 10 7.69 0.63 14.43
C MET A 10 8.06 -0.78 14.84
N ALA A 11 7.10 -1.68 14.83
CA ALA A 11 7.31 -3.05 15.26
C ALA A 11 6.26 -3.98 14.65
N HIS A 12 6.63 -5.23 14.48
CA HIS A 12 5.65 -6.31 14.30
C HIS A 12 4.80 -6.49 15.58
N VAL A 13 3.61 -7.02 15.42
CA VAL A 13 2.72 -7.38 16.55
C VAL A 13 3.51 -8.23 17.55
N ASP A 14 3.29 -7.99 18.83
CA ASP A 14 3.97 -8.65 19.95
C ASP A 14 5.50 -8.46 20.05
N ALA A 15 6.15 -7.67 19.21
CA ALA A 15 7.58 -7.38 19.36
C ALA A 15 7.92 -6.54 20.62
N GLY A 16 6.91 -6.02 21.33
CA GLY A 16 7.05 -5.29 22.57
C GLY A 16 7.09 -3.77 22.39
N LYS A 17 6.46 -3.25 21.32
CA LYS A 17 6.44 -1.82 20.99
C LYS A 17 5.94 -0.93 22.13
N THR A 18 4.75 -1.19 22.67
CA THR A 18 4.17 -0.38 23.74
C THR A 18 5.05 -0.39 25.00
N THR A 19 5.58 -1.54 25.40
CA THR A 19 6.51 -1.65 26.54
C THR A 19 7.79 -0.83 26.29
N PHE A 20 8.32 -0.86 25.07
CA PHE A 20 9.48 -0.08 24.68
C PHE A 20 9.21 1.42 24.71
N SER A 21 8.09 1.87 24.13
CA SER A 21 7.68 3.28 24.14
C SER A 21 7.48 3.81 25.55
N GLU A 22 6.89 3.02 26.46
CA GLU A 22 6.74 3.35 27.88
C GLU A 22 8.09 3.50 28.59
N GLN A 23 9.04 2.59 28.33
CA GLN A 23 10.40 2.68 28.90
C GLN A 23 11.12 3.95 28.44
N LEU A 24 11.05 4.22 27.13
CA LEU A 24 11.68 5.41 26.55
C LEU A 24 11.13 6.70 27.17
N LEU A 25 9.79 6.82 27.30
CA LEU A 25 9.15 7.97 27.93
C LEU A 25 9.45 8.08 29.44
N TYR A 26 9.63 6.96 30.12
CA TYR A 26 9.99 6.92 31.53
C TYR A 26 11.43 7.41 31.78
N HIS A 27 12.41 6.90 31.01
CA HIS A 27 13.82 7.32 31.10
C HIS A 27 14.01 8.81 30.80
N THR A 28 13.21 9.35 29.90
CA THR A 28 13.24 10.78 29.55
C THR A 28 12.44 11.66 30.50
N GLY A 29 11.83 11.07 31.55
CA GLY A 29 11.05 11.80 32.57
C GLY A 29 9.71 12.35 32.04
N SER A 30 9.30 11.95 30.83
CA SER A 30 8.04 12.40 30.25
C SER A 30 6.83 11.79 30.93
N ILE A 31 6.98 10.60 31.50
CA ILE A 31 6.01 9.95 32.37
C ILE A 31 6.62 9.61 33.74
N ARG A 32 5.80 9.64 34.80
CA ARG A 32 6.24 9.37 36.16
C ARG A 32 6.23 7.90 36.53
N THR A 33 5.34 7.15 35.96
CA THR A 33 5.14 5.73 36.19
C THR A 33 4.96 5.02 34.85
N ARG A 34 5.53 3.84 34.72
CA ARG A 34 5.41 3.00 33.51
C ARG A 34 4.04 2.35 33.47
N GLY A 35 3.30 2.54 32.40
CA GLY A 35 2.08 1.78 32.09
C GLY A 35 2.43 0.37 31.61
N ARG A 36 1.47 -0.56 31.71
CA ARG A 36 1.58 -1.92 31.22
C ARG A 36 0.37 -2.27 30.37
N VAL A 37 0.61 -2.89 29.23
CA VAL A 37 -0.46 -3.36 28.33
C VAL A 37 -1.41 -4.31 29.09
N ASP A 38 -0.84 -5.22 29.90
CA ASP A 38 -1.59 -6.18 30.72
C ASP A 38 -2.53 -5.51 31.75
N HIS A 39 -2.20 -4.30 32.19
CA HIS A 39 -2.97 -3.51 33.14
C HIS A 39 -3.87 -2.48 32.48
N GLN A 40 -3.83 -2.35 31.14
CA GLN A 40 -4.61 -1.39 30.33
C GLN A 40 -4.37 0.09 30.73
N ASP A 41 -3.18 0.41 31.23
CA ASP A 41 -2.81 1.73 31.73
C ASP A 41 -1.63 2.38 30.97
N ALA A 42 -1.30 1.85 29.77
CA ALA A 42 -0.28 2.39 28.91
C ALA A 42 -0.60 3.85 28.51
N PHE A 43 0.40 4.72 28.60
CA PHE A 43 0.26 6.16 28.42
C PHE A 43 -0.11 6.57 26.99
N LEU A 44 0.41 5.85 25.98
CA LEU A 44 0.16 6.13 24.58
C LEU A 44 -1.15 5.51 24.07
N ASP A 45 -1.63 4.43 24.68
CA ASP A 45 -2.91 3.81 24.30
C ASP A 45 -4.07 4.63 24.88
N ASN A 46 -4.35 5.79 24.28
CA ASN A 46 -5.36 6.72 24.77
C ASN A 46 -6.78 6.28 24.46
N ASP A 47 -7.00 5.50 23.41
CA ASP A 47 -8.33 5.02 23.04
C ASP A 47 -8.70 3.74 23.83
N ARG A 48 -9.95 3.68 24.27
CA ARG A 48 -10.48 2.51 24.97
C ARG A 48 -10.42 1.25 24.12
N LEU A 49 -10.57 1.38 22.79
CA LEU A 49 -10.49 0.25 21.85
C LEU A 49 -9.09 -0.38 21.84
N GLU A 50 -8.05 0.45 21.88
CA GLU A 50 -6.66 0.01 21.93
C GLU A 50 -6.41 -0.77 23.22
N ARG A 51 -6.87 -0.24 24.36
CA ARG A 51 -6.73 -0.89 25.68
C ARG A 51 -7.48 -2.22 25.78
N GLU A 52 -8.72 -2.27 25.29
CA GLU A 52 -9.55 -3.48 25.31
C GLU A 52 -8.98 -4.59 24.43
N ARG A 53 -8.31 -4.23 23.32
CA ARG A 53 -7.73 -5.19 22.37
C ARG A 53 -6.24 -5.47 22.58
N GLY A 54 -5.55 -4.63 23.33
CA GLY A 54 -4.10 -4.72 23.56
C GLY A 54 -3.28 -4.47 22.29
N ILE A 55 -3.81 -3.73 21.29
CA ILE A 55 -3.12 -3.37 20.05
C ILE A 55 -3.27 -1.88 19.79
N THR A 56 -2.21 -1.25 19.28
CA THR A 56 -2.25 0.13 18.80
C THR A 56 -3.00 0.17 17.45
N ILE A 57 -4.00 1.03 17.37
CA ILE A 57 -4.87 1.20 16.18
C ILE A 57 -4.59 2.56 15.52
N PHE A 58 -4.43 3.60 16.33
CA PHE A 58 -4.20 4.97 15.88
C PHE A 58 -2.75 5.39 16.14
N SER A 59 -2.21 6.22 15.25
CA SER A 59 -0.90 6.80 15.48
C SER A 59 -1.00 7.89 16.55
N ASN A 60 -0.35 7.68 17.68
CA ASN A 60 -0.30 8.64 18.77
C ASN A 60 1.09 9.29 18.85
N HIS A 61 1.19 10.46 19.45
CA HIS A 61 2.47 11.12 19.64
C HIS A 61 2.60 11.71 21.04
N ALA A 62 3.83 11.70 21.54
CA ALA A 62 4.18 12.27 22.83
C ALA A 62 5.50 13.03 22.76
N PRO A 63 5.62 14.23 23.35
CA PRO A 63 6.88 14.93 23.43
C PRO A 63 7.78 14.28 24.51
N PHE A 64 9.08 14.22 24.23
CA PHE A 64 10.10 13.83 25.20
C PHE A 64 11.39 14.62 24.95
N SER A 65 12.34 14.60 25.91
CA SER A 65 13.59 15.33 25.79
C SER A 65 14.78 14.43 26.14
N ILE A 66 15.86 14.58 25.40
CA ILE A 66 17.16 14.00 25.72
C ILE A 66 18.13 15.18 25.82
N GLY A 67 18.68 15.42 27.02
CA GLY A 67 19.50 16.62 27.28
C GLY A 67 18.75 17.92 26.95
N GLU A 68 19.32 18.74 26.06
CA GLU A 68 18.71 19.99 25.59
C GLU A 68 17.82 19.84 24.36
N HIS A 69 17.70 18.63 23.81
CA HIS A 69 17.01 18.36 22.58
C HIS A 69 15.58 17.86 22.84
N GLN A 70 14.65 18.30 22.01
CA GLN A 70 13.25 17.92 22.08
C GLN A 70 12.88 16.98 20.93
N TYR A 71 12.18 15.92 21.26
CA TYR A 71 11.73 14.91 20.33
C TYR A 71 10.23 14.69 20.46
N TRP A 72 9.60 14.25 19.38
CA TRP A 72 8.25 13.70 19.39
C TRP A 72 8.32 12.22 19.08
N LEU A 73 7.91 11.41 20.02
CA LEU A 73 7.69 9.98 19.80
C LEU A 73 6.40 9.80 19.00
N LEU A 74 6.47 9.16 17.83
CA LEU A 74 5.34 8.73 17.05
C LEU A 74 5.16 7.24 17.26
N ASP A 75 4.09 6.85 17.97
CA ASP A 75 3.71 5.47 18.17
C ASP A 75 2.78 5.04 17.03
N THR A 76 3.08 3.95 16.34
CA THR A 76 2.37 3.51 15.13
C THR A 76 1.71 2.16 15.32
N PRO A 77 0.60 1.87 14.61
CA PRO A 77 0.03 0.54 14.60
C PRO A 77 1.03 -0.53 14.17
N GLY A 78 1.04 -1.67 14.88
CA GLY A 78 1.85 -2.83 14.53
C GLY A 78 1.13 -3.88 13.69
N HIS A 79 -0.17 -3.74 13.46
CA HIS A 79 -0.99 -4.68 12.70
C HIS A 79 -1.16 -4.27 11.25
N ALA A 80 -1.08 -5.23 10.33
CA ALA A 80 -1.16 -4.98 8.88
C ALA A 80 -2.47 -4.31 8.44
N ASP A 81 -3.59 -4.57 9.12
CA ASP A 81 -4.90 -3.97 8.83
C ASP A 81 -4.91 -2.44 9.00
N PHE A 82 -3.96 -1.89 9.76
CA PHE A 82 -3.77 -0.46 9.98
C PHE A 82 -2.53 0.10 9.28
N GLY A 83 -2.06 -0.58 8.25
CA GLY A 83 -0.87 -0.21 7.50
C GLY A 83 -0.95 1.20 6.89
N ALA A 84 -2.13 1.63 6.45
CA ALA A 84 -2.34 2.98 5.92
C ALA A 84 -2.12 4.08 6.98
N GLU A 85 -2.55 3.85 8.23
CA GLU A 85 -2.30 4.75 9.36
C GLU A 85 -0.79 4.83 9.67
N MET A 86 -0.12 3.68 9.69
CA MET A 86 1.32 3.60 9.85
C MET A 86 2.06 4.36 8.73
N GLU A 87 1.66 4.20 7.49
CA GLU A 87 2.28 4.89 6.34
C GLU A 87 2.12 6.41 6.43
N ARG A 88 0.97 6.90 6.89
CA ARG A 88 0.76 8.34 7.14
C ARG A 88 1.72 8.86 8.21
N ALA A 89 1.90 8.12 9.30
CA ALA A 89 2.82 8.50 10.37
C ALA A 89 4.29 8.53 9.90
N ILE A 90 4.72 7.61 9.02
CA ILE A 90 6.07 7.60 8.43
C ILE A 90 6.41 8.93 7.76
N GLN A 91 5.44 9.57 7.11
CA GLN A 91 5.67 10.86 6.43
C GLN A 91 6.02 12.01 7.38
N ALA A 92 5.71 11.87 8.66
CA ALA A 92 6.03 12.86 9.70
C ALA A 92 7.31 12.55 10.46
N MET A 93 8.01 11.44 10.18
CA MET A 93 9.21 11.01 10.89
C MET A 93 10.47 11.63 10.30
N ASP A 94 11.37 12.08 11.18
CA ASP A 94 12.75 12.43 10.83
C ASP A 94 13.66 11.21 10.95
N TYR A 95 13.37 10.34 11.92
CA TYR A 95 14.04 9.07 12.17
C TYR A 95 13.03 8.00 12.59
N ALA A 96 13.37 6.74 12.43
CA ALA A 96 12.56 5.62 12.89
C ALA A 96 13.38 4.64 13.74
N ILE A 97 12.75 4.06 14.76
CA ILE A 97 13.27 2.92 15.53
C ILE A 97 12.44 1.70 15.12
N VAL A 98 13.08 0.71 14.54
CA VAL A 98 12.44 -0.56 14.17
C VAL A 98 12.79 -1.61 15.21
N LEU A 99 11.78 -2.05 15.97
CA LEU A 99 11.92 -3.11 16.96
C LEU A 99 11.79 -4.47 16.27
N VAL A 100 12.74 -5.35 16.55
CA VAL A 100 12.74 -6.74 16.10
C VAL A 100 12.89 -7.66 17.31
N SER A 101 11.98 -8.63 17.44
CA SER A 101 12.07 -9.62 18.51
C SER A 101 13.20 -10.61 18.27
N CYS A 102 14.07 -10.80 19.26
CA CYS A 102 15.14 -11.81 19.22
C CYS A 102 14.62 -13.26 19.19
N VAL A 103 13.36 -13.47 19.52
CA VAL A 103 12.72 -14.79 19.54
C VAL A 103 12.11 -15.13 18.18
N GLU A 104 11.30 -14.22 17.64
CA GLU A 104 10.57 -14.41 16.38
C GLU A 104 11.40 -14.03 15.14
N GLY A 105 12.42 -13.16 15.29
CA GLY A 105 13.23 -12.66 14.18
C GLY A 105 12.47 -11.74 13.23
N ILE A 106 12.96 -11.63 12.00
CA ILE A 106 12.37 -10.78 10.96
C ILE A 106 11.08 -11.41 10.44
N GLN A 107 9.98 -10.67 10.54
CA GLN A 107 8.66 -11.05 10.04
C GLN A 107 8.34 -10.33 8.71
N ALA A 108 7.36 -10.83 7.96
CA ALA A 108 6.92 -10.21 6.71
C ALA A 108 6.52 -8.73 6.89
N HIS A 109 5.87 -8.40 8.02
CA HIS A 109 5.54 -7.01 8.35
C HIS A 109 6.79 -6.14 8.57
N THR A 110 7.84 -6.68 9.19
CA THR A 110 9.13 -5.96 9.36
C THR A 110 9.74 -5.59 8.01
N GLU A 111 9.68 -6.50 7.02
CA GLU A 111 10.14 -6.22 5.66
C GLU A 111 9.29 -5.16 4.95
N GLN A 112 7.98 -5.18 5.17
CA GLN A 112 7.07 -4.17 4.63
C GLN A 112 7.38 -2.78 5.20
N VAL A 113 7.55 -2.69 6.53
CA VAL A 113 7.98 -1.46 7.22
C VAL A 113 9.29 -0.94 6.65
N TRP A 114 10.30 -1.82 6.52
CA TRP A 114 11.59 -1.46 5.94
C TRP A 114 11.47 -0.88 4.52
N LYS A 115 10.67 -1.52 3.65
CA LYS A 115 10.43 -1.03 2.27
C LYS A 115 9.81 0.37 2.27
N LEU A 116 8.85 0.64 3.17
CA LEU A 116 8.23 1.95 3.30
C LEU A 116 9.23 2.99 3.82
N LEU A 117 9.98 2.70 4.89
CA LEU A 117 10.99 3.61 5.43
C LEU A 117 12.06 3.96 4.39
N LYS A 118 12.51 2.96 3.61
CA LYS A 118 13.44 3.18 2.50
C LYS A 118 12.85 4.08 1.41
N ARG A 119 11.58 3.90 1.06
CA ARG A 119 10.88 4.71 0.05
C ARG A 119 10.67 6.15 0.50
N TYR A 120 10.31 6.34 1.76
CA TYR A 120 10.13 7.67 2.36
C TYR A 120 11.43 8.32 2.82
N GLU A 121 12.55 7.64 2.58
CA GLU A 121 13.90 8.11 2.89
C GLU A 121 14.13 8.43 4.37
N VAL A 122 13.49 7.68 5.28
CA VAL A 122 13.62 7.85 6.72
C VAL A 122 14.85 7.08 7.22
N PRO A 123 15.81 7.72 7.93
CA PRO A 123 16.91 7.05 8.62
C PRO A 123 16.41 6.12 9.73
N VAL A 124 17.04 4.95 9.87
CA VAL A 124 16.56 3.88 10.74
C VAL A 124 17.58 3.48 11.80
N PHE A 125 17.12 3.33 13.04
CA PHE A 125 17.77 2.64 14.13
C PHE A 125 17.06 1.30 14.35
N PHE A 126 17.80 0.22 14.55
CA PHE A 126 17.23 -1.06 14.95
C PHE A 126 17.37 -1.29 16.44
N PHE A 127 16.38 -1.92 17.05
CA PHE A 127 16.44 -2.38 18.42
C PHE A 127 16.02 -3.84 18.52
N LEU A 128 16.97 -4.72 18.87
CA LEU A 128 16.74 -6.14 19.07
C LEU A 128 16.19 -6.37 20.47
N ASN A 129 14.87 -6.54 20.56
CA ASN A 129 14.14 -6.63 21.82
C ASN A 129 13.97 -8.09 22.29
N LYS A 130 13.61 -8.27 23.56
CA LYS A 130 13.36 -9.55 24.22
C LYS A 130 14.59 -10.44 24.34
N THR A 131 15.76 -9.87 24.57
CA THR A 131 17.01 -10.64 24.79
C THR A 131 16.97 -11.51 26.04
N ASP A 132 16.09 -11.18 27.01
CA ASP A 132 15.82 -11.91 28.24
C ASP A 132 15.03 -13.21 28.06
N ARG A 133 14.40 -13.41 26.93
CA ARG A 133 13.50 -14.54 26.70
C ARG A 133 14.26 -15.82 26.33
N THR A 134 13.77 -16.95 26.86
CA THR A 134 14.28 -18.26 26.47
C THR A 134 14.13 -18.47 24.97
N GLY A 135 15.23 -18.81 24.27
CA GLY A 135 15.26 -18.94 22.81
C GLY A 135 15.58 -17.66 22.05
N ALA A 136 15.91 -16.56 22.74
CA ALA A 136 16.41 -15.36 22.09
C ALA A 136 17.76 -15.61 21.38
N ARG A 137 17.88 -15.12 20.15
CA ARG A 137 19.06 -15.31 19.27
C ARG A 137 19.49 -13.97 18.65
N PRO A 138 20.00 -13.03 19.45
CA PRO A 138 20.30 -11.68 18.97
C PRO A 138 21.32 -11.64 17.84
N ASP A 139 22.38 -12.46 17.88
CA ASP A 139 23.41 -12.51 16.83
C ASP A 139 22.86 -13.05 15.50
N GLU A 140 22.01 -14.07 15.57
CA GLU A 140 21.37 -14.61 14.36
C GLU A 140 20.42 -13.58 13.74
N VAL A 141 19.65 -12.85 14.56
CA VAL A 141 18.73 -11.81 14.08
C VAL A 141 19.51 -10.62 13.51
N LEU A 142 20.61 -10.21 14.11
CA LEU A 142 21.48 -9.19 13.54
C LEU A 142 22.00 -9.61 12.16
N HIS A 143 22.50 -10.85 12.04
CA HIS A 143 22.93 -11.36 10.74
C HIS A 143 21.79 -11.42 9.71
N GLN A 144 20.57 -11.77 10.13
CA GLN A 144 19.40 -11.70 9.26
C GLN A 144 19.11 -10.28 8.79
N LEU A 145 19.21 -9.26 9.67
CA LEU A 145 19.07 -7.85 9.30
C LEU A 145 20.10 -7.44 8.26
N GLN A 146 21.38 -7.80 8.47
CA GLN A 146 22.46 -7.51 7.53
C GLN A 146 22.22 -8.14 6.16
N LYS A 147 21.71 -9.37 6.12
CA LYS A 147 21.46 -10.10 4.88
C LYS A 147 20.18 -9.66 4.15
N ARG A 148 19.09 -9.39 4.88
CA ARG A 148 17.74 -9.18 4.29
C ARG A 148 17.38 -7.71 4.15
N MET A 149 17.92 -6.82 4.99
CA MET A 149 17.61 -5.39 4.98
C MET A 149 18.76 -4.58 4.36
N SER A 150 19.91 -4.54 5.02
CA SER A 150 21.11 -3.84 4.53
C SER A 150 22.37 -4.38 5.17
N SER A 151 23.41 -4.61 4.38
CA SER A 151 24.76 -4.98 4.90
C SER A 151 25.38 -3.89 5.78
N ALA A 152 24.87 -2.66 5.70
CA ALA A 152 25.31 -1.52 6.52
C ALA A 152 24.66 -1.47 7.93
N VAL A 153 23.94 -2.51 8.36
CA VAL A 153 23.47 -2.64 9.75
C VAL A 153 24.64 -2.99 10.63
N CYS A 154 24.94 -2.13 11.63
CA CYS A 154 26.08 -2.29 12.54
C CYS A 154 25.62 -2.46 13.99
N ASP A 155 26.31 -3.32 14.75
CA ASP A 155 26.06 -3.50 16.17
C ASP A 155 26.66 -2.32 16.97
N CYS A 156 25.78 -1.58 17.62
CA CYS A 156 26.14 -0.45 18.48
C CYS A 156 25.93 -0.76 19.97
N SER A 157 25.69 -2.03 20.31
CA SER A 157 25.51 -2.44 21.71
C SER A 157 26.81 -2.23 22.49
N GLY A 158 26.74 -1.49 23.58
CA GLY A 158 27.91 -1.13 24.39
C GLY A 158 28.77 0.02 23.85
N CYS A 159 28.42 0.61 22.69
CA CYS A 159 29.16 1.73 22.10
C CYS A 159 28.73 3.11 22.67
N PHE A 160 27.61 3.19 23.38
CA PHE A 160 27.07 4.43 23.93
C PHE A 160 26.74 4.26 25.40
N GLY A 161 26.94 5.33 26.17
CA GLY A 161 26.76 5.36 27.63
C GLY A 161 28.03 5.82 28.36
N GLU A 162 28.00 5.80 29.69
CA GLU A 162 29.12 6.26 30.52
C GLU A 162 30.33 5.32 30.37
N GLY A 163 31.44 5.86 29.85
CA GLY A 163 32.68 5.08 29.62
C GLY A 163 32.66 4.12 28.42
N ALA A 164 31.63 4.14 27.60
CA ALA A 164 31.56 3.35 26.39
C ALA A 164 32.45 3.93 25.28
N GLN A 165 32.91 3.07 24.37
CA GLN A 165 33.72 3.45 23.20
C GLN A 165 33.21 2.70 21.98
N LEU A 166 33.42 3.25 20.78
CA LEU A 166 33.11 2.56 19.52
C LEU A 166 33.98 1.29 19.41
N SER A 167 33.40 0.20 18.89
CA SER A 167 34.16 -1.02 18.61
C SER A 167 35.18 -0.82 17.48
N GLU A 168 36.26 -1.56 17.47
CA GLU A 168 37.28 -1.50 16.40
C GLU A 168 36.65 -1.72 15.01
N GLU A 169 35.74 -2.68 14.88
CA GLU A 169 35.03 -2.96 13.62
C GLU A 169 34.22 -1.75 13.14
N LEU A 170 33.57 -1.03 14.07
CA LEU A 170 32.77 0.14 13.74
C LEU A 170 33.67 1.35 13.39
N ILE A 171 34.80 1.51 14.10
CA ILE A 171 35.80 2.54 13.80
C ILE A 171 36.34 2.35 12.38
N GLU A 172 36.72 1.11 12.02
CA GLU A 172 37.23 0.76 10.68
C GLU A 172 36.15 0.98 9.60
N GLN A 173 34.92 0.52 9.84
CA GLN A 173 33.80 0.70 8.91
C GLN A 173 33.52 2.19 8.64
N ILE A 174 33.53 3.04 9.66
CA ILE A 174 33.31 4.48 9.50
C ILE A 174 34.48 5.14 8.77
N ALA A 175 35.71 4.75 9.10
CA ALA A 175 36.91 5.27 8.45
C ALA A 175 36.93 4.94 6.95
N ALA A 176 36.44 3.77 6.56
CA ALA A 176 36.37 3.35 5.15
C ALA A 176 35.51 4.28 4.26
N GLU A 177 34.59 5.04 4.87
CA GLU A 177 33.68 5.99 4.18
C GLU A 177 34.22 7.43 4.18
N ASP A 178 35.50 7.65 4.57
CA ASP A 178 36.09 9.01 4.64
C ASP A 178 37.61 8.95 4.53
N GLU A 179 38.18 9.62 3.51
CA GLU A 179 39.62 9.57 3.23
C GLU A 179 40.46 10.12 4.39
N GLU A 180 40.02 11.23 5.03
CA GLU A 180 40.76 11.84 6.14
C GLU A 180 40.74 10.96 7.40
N LEU A 181 39.58 10.32 7.68
CA LEU A 181 39.47 9.39 8.80
C LEU A 181 40.26 8.11 8.55
N MET A 182 40.31 7.64 7.30
CA MET A 182 41.09 6.47 6.94
C MET A 182 42.59 6.72 7.08
N GLU A 183 43.10 7.88 6.63
CA GLU A 183 44.50 8.25 6.83
C GLU A 183 44.81 8.33 8.34
N MET A 184 43.96 8.99 9.13
CA MET A 184 44.12 9.09 10.58
C MET A 184 44.13 7.70 11.25
N TYR A 185 43.24 6.81 10.85
CA TYR A 185 43.17 5.46 11.40
C TYR A 185 44.43 4.64 11.09
N LEU A 186 44.94 4.72 9.84
CA LEU A 186 46.16 4.03 9.42
C LEU A 186 47.43 4.53 10.15
N ASP A 187 47.45 5.82 10.51
CA ASP A 187 48.51 6.41 11.36
C ASP A 187 48.36 6.07 12.84
N GLY A 188 47.37 5.29 13.23
CA GLY A 188 47.08 4.88 14.60
C GLY A 188 46.38 5.97 15.43
N GLY A 189 45.80 6.99 14.79
CA GLY A 189 45.04 8.07 15.47
C GLY A 189 43.55 7.76 15.54
N TYR A 190 42.90 8.17 16.62
CA TYR A 190 41.45 8.08 16.81
C TYR A 190 40.95 9.29 17.62
N GLU A 191 39.98 9.98 17.09
CA GLU A 191 39.26 11.08 17.75
C GLU A 191 37.76 10.77 17.76
N GLU A 192 37.22 10.37 18.89
CA GLU A 192 35.84 9.90 19.06
C GLU A 192 34.81 10.87 18.45
N GLU A 193 34.93 12.17 18.68
CA GLU A 193 33.99 13.18 18.15
C GLU A 193 33.97 13.23 16.63
N ARG A 194 35.11 13.03 15.97
CA ARG A 194 35.17 12.98 14.50
C ARG A 194 34.43 11.76 13.95
N TRP A 195 34.67 10.58 14.56
CA TRP A 195 33.99 9.35 14.16
C TRP A 195 32.49 9.43 14.41
N LEU A 196 32.04 9.93 15.57
CA LEU A 196 30.61 10.13 15.87
C LEU A 196 29.94 11.11 14.92
N ASN A 197 30.61 12.21 14.57
CA ASN A 197 30.09 13.18 13.60
C ASN A 197 29.94 12.55 12.19
N LYS A 198 30.93 11.76 11.75
CA LYS A 198 30.84 11.04 10.48
C LYS A 198 29.74 9.99 10.53
N MET A 199 29.67 9.21 11.60
CA MET A 199 28.62 8.22 11.82
C MET A 199 27.22 8.85 11.76
N ALA A 200 27.00 10.00 12.40
CA ALA A 200 25.73 10.72 12.34
C ALA A 200 25.37 11.15 10.90
N GLN A 201 26.37 11.56 10.10
CA GLN A 201 26.16 11.89 8.69
C GLN A 201 25.78 10.66 7.86
N LEU A 202 26.46 9.51 8.08
CA LEU A 202 26.14 8.24 7.40
C LEU A 202 24.74 7.76 7.77
N VAL A 203 24.35 7.85 9.04
CA VAL A 203 22.98 7.52 9.49
C VAL A 203 21.96 8.42 8.81
N ALA A 204 22.17 9.74 8.81
CA ALA A 204 21.26 10.69 8.17
C ALA A 204 21.13 10.46 6.65
N LYS A 205 22.19 10.00 5.99
CA LYS A 205 22.19 9.64 4.56
C LYS A 205 21.66 8.23 4.30
N ARG A 206 21.36 7.44 5.33
CA ARG A 206 20.90 6.04 5.22
C ARG A 206 21.97 5.10 4.64
N GLU A 207 23.22 5.42 4.90
CA GLU A 207 24.41 4.64 4.52
C GLU A 207 24.88 3.75 5.67
N LEU A 208 24.42 4.04 6.91
CA LEU A 208 24.68 3.24 8.11
C LEU A 208 23.40 3.13 8.96
N PHE A 209 23.16 1.95 9.54
CA PHE A 209 21.98 1.65 10.34
C PHE A 209 22.37 1.08 11.71
N PRO A 210 22.40 1.92 12.76
CA PRO A 210 22.76 1.49 14.11
C PRO A 210 21.76 0.47 14.67
N CYS A 211 22.27 -0.62 15.23
CA CYS A 211 21.50 -1.67 15.87
C CYS A 211 21.87 -1.80 17.35
N PHE A 212 20.88 -1.70 18.22
CA PHE A 212 21.01 -1.86 19.66
C PHE A 212 20.32 -3.15 20.10
N ARG A 213 20.73 -3.69 21.25
CA ARG A 213 20.18 -4.91 21.84
C ARG A 213 19.67 -4.65 23.25
N GLY A 214 18.60 -5.30 23.66
CA GLY A 214 18.10 -5.17 25.00
C GLY A 214 16.79 -5.88 25.27
N SER A 215 16.23 -5.62 26.43
CA SER A 215 14.91 -6.04 26.86
C SER A 215 14.14 -4.84 27.41
N ALA A 216 13.13 -4.42 26.66
CA ALA A 216 12.25 -3.34 27.13
C ALA A 216 11.53 -3.72 28.43
N LEU A 217 11.25 -5.01 28.67
CA LEU A 217 10.60 -5.49 29.88
C LEU A 217 11.53 -5.41 31.09
N GLN A 218 12.82 -5.75 30.91
CA GLN A 218 13.83 -5.75 31.97
C GLN A 218 14.56 -4.42 32.10
N ASP A 219 14.24 -3.44 31.25
CA ASP A 219 14.87 -2.12 31.24
C ASP A 219 16.35 -2.17 30.80
N GLU A 220 16.68 -3.07 29.87
CA GLU A 220 18.03 -3.24 29.35
C GLU A 220 18.18 -2.61 27.97
N GLY A 221 19.30 -1.90 27.71
CA GLY A 221 19.66 -1.33 26.41
C GLY A 221 18.95 -0.03 26.03
N ILE A 222 17.95 0.42 26.79
CA ILE A 222 17.17 1.65 26.48
C ILE A 222 18.04 2.90 26.64
N GLU A 223 18.82 2.99 27.71
CA GLU A 223 19.72 4.13 27.97
C GLU A 223 20.79 4.25 26.87
N GLN A 224 21.36 3.13 26.44
CA GLN A 224 22.35 3.10 25.35
C GLN A 224 21.75 3.62 24.04
N LEU A 225 20.53 3.19 23.72
CA LEU A 225 19.82 3.71 22.55
C LEU A 225 19.54 5.21 22.68
N LEU A 226 19.10 5.71 23.85
CA LEU A 226 18.87 7.14 24.07
C LEU A 226 20.17 7.96 23.89
N CYS A 227 21.29 7.48 24.42
CA CYS A 227 22.60 8.09 24.18
C CYS A 227 22.98 8.07 22.69
N GLY A 228 22.73 6.95 22.00
CA GLY A 228 22.95 6.83 20.56
C GLY A 228 22.07 7.79 19.75
N LEU A 229 20.79 7.92 20.09
CA LEU A 229 19.88 8.89 19.45
C LEU A 229 20.37 10.34 19.66
N ASP A 230 20.81 10.69 20.86
CA ASP A 230 21.33 12.02 21.13
C ASP A 230 22.59 12.34 20.31
N ARG A 231 23.48 11.38 20.13
CA ARG A 231 24.75 11.55 19.40
C ARG A 231 24.61 11.46 17.89
N LEU A 232 23.71 10.62 17.38
CA LEU A 232 23.64 10.25 15.97
C LEU A 232 22.50 10.91 15.19
N THR A 233 21.61 11.68 15.84
CA THR A 233 20.58 12.43 15.12
C THR A 233 21.05 13.85 14.83
N LEU A 234 20.81 14.34 13.60
CA LEU A 234 21.20 15.67 13.16
C LEU A 234 20.02 16.63 13.21
N ALA A 235 20.29 17.90 13.48
CA ALA A 235 19.29 18.96 13.37
C ALA A 235 18.83 19.12 11.91
N LEU A 236 17.56 19.49 11.72
CA LEU A 236 17.06 19.83 10.41
C LEU A 236 17.78 21.08 9.86
N PRO A 237 17.97 21.18 8.53
CA PRO A 237 18.60 22.35 7.92
C PRO A 237 17.84 23.64 8.26
N ALA A 238 18.57 24.70 8.60
CA ALA A 238 18.00 26.01 8.86
C ALA A 238 17.57 26.67 7.53
N VAL A 239 16.30 26.56 7.20
CA VAL A 239 15.65 27.20 6.04
C VAL A 239 14.56 28.13 6.55
N GLU A 240 14.54 29.40 6.10
CA GLU A 240 13.59 30.39 6.60
C GLU A 240 12.16 30.19 6.09
N GLU A 241 12.01 29.73 4.83
CA GLU A 241 10.70 29.53 4.21
C GLU A 241 9.97 28.31 4.82
N PHE A 242 8.70 28.52 5.11
CA PHE A 242 7.83 27.46 5.61
C PHE A 242 7.63 26.36 4.58
N SER A 243 7.86 25.13 5.02
CA SER A 243 7.45 23.91 4.35
C SER A 243 7.00 22.90 5.41
N GLY A 244 5.91 22.22 5.18
CA GLY A 244 5.37 21.22 6.07
C GLY A 244 4.65 20.11 5.31
N ILE A 245 4.23 19.07 6.03
CA ILE A 245 3.40 17.99 5.51
C ILE A 245 2.22 17.76 6.44
N ALA A 246 1.02 17.74 5.89
CA ALA A 246 -0.19 17.31 6.56
C ALA A 246 -0.18 15.77 6.58
N TRP A 247 0.16 15.17 7.71
CA TRP A 247 0.31 13.71 7.77
C TRP A 247 -0.94 13.00 8.27
N GLN A 248 -1.85 13.71 8.96
CA GLN A 248 -3.10 13.14 9.45
C GLN A 248 -4.19 14.20 9.56
N VAL A 249 -5.43 13.80 9.35
CA VAL A 249 -6.64 14.58 9.63
C VAL A 249 -7.41 13.88 10.74
N ARG A 250 -7.96 14.64 11.68
CA ARG A 250 -8.82 14.14 12.76
C ARG A 250 -9.99 15.10 12.98
N HIS A 251 -11.05 14.59 13.58
CA HIS A 251 -12.12 15.42 14.11
C HIS A 251 -12.13 15.31 15.64
N ASP A 252 -12.07 16.44 16.29
CA ASP A 252 -12.08 16.49 17.75
C ASP A 252 -13.46 16.07 18.33
N PRO A 253 -13.62 15.87 19.65
CA PRO A 253 -14.90 15.47 20.24
C PRO A 253 -16.05 16.45 20.00
N ARG A 254 -15.76 17.69 19.56
CA ARG A 254 -16.76 18.69 19.18
C ARG A 254 -17.11 18.64 17.69
N GLY A 255 -16.43 17.77 16.92
CA GLY A 255 -16.58 17.64 15.48
C GLY A 255 -15.79 18.67 14.68
N GLU A 256 -14.87 19.43 15.30
CA GLU A 256 -14.01 20.37 14.59
C GLU A 256 -12.90 19.59 13.87
N ARG A 257 -12.71 19.92 12.59
CA ARG A 257 -11.68 19.33 11.74
C ARG A 257 -10.30 19.87 12.13
N VAL A 258 -9.35 18.97 12.37
CA VAL A 258 -8.00 19.28 12.83
C VAL A 258 -7.00 18.57 11.91
N VAL A 259 -6.10 19.34 11.30
CA VAL A 259 -5.04 18.83 10.42
C VAL A 259 -3.74 18.78 11.20
N LEU A 260 -3.15 17.58 11.34
CA LEU A 260 -1.87 17.40 11.99
C LEU A 260 -0.73 17.64 10.99
N ILE A 261 0.17 18.53 11.33
CA ILE A 261 1.22 19.04 10.46
C ILE A 261 2.59 18.79 11.07
N LYS A 262 3.51 18.21 10.30
CA LYS A 262 4.94 18.23 10.57
C LYS A 262 5.54 19.45 9.90
N VAL A 263 6.13 20.35 10.66
CA VAL A 263 6.90 21.48 10.13
C VAL A 263 8.28 20.98 9.74
N GLN A 264 8.58 20.99 8.44
CA GLN A 264 9.86 20.51 7.90
C GLN A 264 10.91 21.61 7.81
N SER A 265 10.50 22.83 7.52
CA SER A 265 11.38 24.02 7.51
C SER A 265 10.61 25.29 7.86
N GLY A 266 11.34 26.33 8.24
CA GLY A 266 10.77 27.63 8.56
C GLY A 266 9.92 27.61 9.82
N LYS A 267 8.86 28.40 9.81
CA LYS A 267 7.93 28.59 10.93
C LYS A 267 6.50 28.67 10.41
N LEU A 268 5.58 28.14 11.18
CA LEU A 268 4.14 28.24 10.92
C LEU A 268 3.48 28.97 12.08
N SER A 269 2.71 30.01 11.78
CA SER A 269 2.06 30.83 12.82
C SER A 269 0.53 30.71 12.73
N ALA A 270 -0.12 30.93 13.86
CA ALA A 270 -1.57 31.09 13.88
C ALA A 270 -1.99 32.26 12.98
N ARG A 271 -3.04 32.05 12.20
CA ARG A 271 -3.59 32.98 11.18
C ARG A 271 -2.77 33.13 9.90
N ASP A 272 -1.67 32.37 9.73
CA ASP A 272 -0.97 32.29 8.46
C ASP A 272 -1.86 31.73 7.36
N GLN A 273 -1.58 32.14 6.14
CA GLN A 273 -2.17 31.58 4.93
C GLN A 273 -1.29 30.46 4.41
N VAL A 274 -1.82 29.24 4.33
CA VAL A 274 -1.08 28.05 3.90
C VAL A 274 -1.46 27.72 2.48
N HIS A 275 -0.46 27.55 1.62
CA HIS A 275 -0.63 27.19 0.22
C HIS A 275 -0.44 25.68 0.04
N PHE A 276 -1.29 25.06 -0.79
CA PHE A 276 -1.27 23.61 -1.07
C PHE A 276 -1.87 23.32 -2.45
N LEU A 277 -1.91 22.03 -2.85
CA LEU A 277 -2.62 21.58 -4.05
C LEU A 277 -3.96 20.92 -3.68
N THR A 278 -5.03 21.33 -4.35
CA THR A 278 -6.34 20.68 -4.23
C THR A 278 -6.33 19.26 -4.82
N ALA A 279 -7.43 18.52 -4.65
CA ALA A 279 -7.60 17.19 -5.25
C ALA A 279 -7.45 17.21 -6.79
N ASP A 280 -7.82 18.31 -7.42
CA ASP A 280 -7.74 18.53 -8.88
C ASP A 280 -6.35 19.04 -9.34
N GLY A 281 -5.38 19.12 -8.41
CA GLY A 281 -4.02 19.60 -8.69
C GLY A 281 -3.91 21.12 -8.90
N GLN A 282 -4.94 21.90 -8.52
CA GLN A 282 -4.89 23.34 -8.60
C GLN A 282 -4.28 23.94 -7.32
N GLU A 283 -3.61 25.09 -7.47
CA GLU A 283 -3.10 25.82 -6.31
C GLU A 283 -4.25 26.46 -5.52
N ALA A 284 -4.25 26.23 -4.22
CA ALA A 284 -5.18 26.81 -3.28
C ALA A 284 -4.46 27.32 -2.04
N SER A 285 -5.16 28.13 -1.27
CA SER A 285 -4.66 28.59 0.03
C SER A 285 -5.80 28.76 1.03
N GLU A 286 -5.56 28.33 2.27
CA GLU A 286 -6.48 28.45 3.38
C GLU A 286 -5.80 29.08 4.58
N LYS A 287 -6.60 29.70 5.45
CA LYS A 287 -6.13 30.41 6.62
C LYS A 287 -6.24 29.54 7.87
N ILE A 288 -5.16 29.43 8.61
CA ILE A 288 -5.15 28.78 9.92
C ILE A 288 -5.94 29.63 10.91
N ASN A 289 -6.89 29.03 11.61
CA ASN A 289 -7.62 29.66 12.70
C ASN A 289 -6.83 29.58 14.01
N GLU A 290 -6.39 28.38 14.38
CA GLU A 290 -5.70 28.09 15.62
C GLU A 290 -4.60 27.06 15.39
N LEU A 291 -3.45 27.19 16.08
CA LEU A 291 -2.41 26.18 16.17
C LEU A 291 -2.43 25.53 17.54
N ARG A 292 -2.38 24.21 17.57
CA ARG A 292 -2.40 23.37 18.76
C ARG A 292 -1.17 22.46 18.80
N VAL A 293 -0.63 22.25 19.99
CA VAL A 293 0.37 21.20 20.25
C VAL A 293 -0.25 20.22 21.24
N TYR A 294 -0.31 18.96 20.85
CA TYR A 294 -0.90 17.90 21.66
C TYR A 294 0.15 17.25 22.57
N SER A 295 -0.27 16.96 23.79
CA SER A 295 0.48 16.17 24.76
C SER A 295 -0.50 15.36 25.59
N SER A 296 -0.40 14.03 25.56
CA SER A 296 -1.25 13.10 26.34
C SER A 296 -2.76 13.35 26.19
N GLY A 297 -3.24 13.49 24.95
CA GLY A 297 -4.66 13.70 24.67
C GLY A 297 -5.20 15.11 25.01
N LYS A 298 -4.38 15.97 25.58
CA LYS A 298 -4.68 17.40 25.80
C LYS A 298 -3.91 18.24 24.80
N PHE A 299 -4.43 19.42 24.49
CA PHE A 299 -3.69 20.36 23.65
C PHE A 299 -3.49 21.70 24.35
N THR A 300 -2.44 22.39 23.94
CA THR A 300 -2.20 23.79 24.26
C THR A 300 -2.16 24.59 22.97
N THR A 301 -2.83 25.73 22.97
CA THR A 301 -2.77 26.67 21.84
C THR A 301 -1.45 27.38 21.84
N VAL A 302 -0.79 27.42 20.67
CA VAL A 302 0.49 28.09 20.46
C VAL A 302 0.36 29.14 19.37
N GLN A 303 1.20 30.19 19.46
CA GLN A 303 1.21 31.22 18.42
C GLN A 303 2.03 30.80 17.20
N GLN A 304 3.01 29.94 17.39
CA GLN A 304 3.95 29.55 16.34
C GLN A 304 4.49 28.15 16.59
N ALA A 305 4.72 27.40 15.51
CA ALA A 305 5.44 26.14 15.47
C ALA A 305 6.69 26.29 14.58
N GLN A 306 7.80 25.64 14.97
CA GLN A 306 9.10 25.73 14.29
C GLN A 306 9.45 24.43 13.59
N ALA A 307 10.45 24.49 12.70
CA ALA A 307 10.98 23.31 12.01
C ALA A 307 11.29 22.17 13.00
N GLY A 308 10.86 20.96 12.66
CA GLY A 308 10.96 19.75 13.47
C GLY A 308 9.78 19.52 14.41
N GLN A 309 8.95 20.49 14.67
CA GLN A 309 7.80 20.33 15.57
C GLN A 309 6.59 19.68 14.86
N LEU A 310 5.83 18.92 15.66
CA LEU A 310 4.49 18.46 15.30
C LEU A 310 3.48 19.45 15.88
N CYS A 311 2.59 19.94 15.03
CA CYS A 311 1.48 20.79 15.46
C CYS A 311 0.19 20.36 14.76
N ALA A 312 -0.91 20.90 15.23
CA ALA A 312 -2.21 20.71 14.60
C ALA A 312 -2.83 22.06 14.30
N ALA A 313 -3.49 22.19 13.16
CA ALA A 313 -4.12 23.41 12.70
C ALA A 313 -5.62 23.20 12.49
N THR A 314 -6.42 24.20 12.87
CA THR A 314 -7.84 24.28 12.51
C THR A 314 -8.07 25.33 11.42
N GLY A 315 -9.20 25.24 10.69
CA GLY A 315 -9.54 26.15 9.60
C GLY A 315 -9.02 25.72 8.23
N LEU A 316 -8.47 24.52 8.12
CA LEU A 316 -8.01 23.92 6.86
C LEU A 316 -9.04 22.86 6.43
N GLU A 317 -9.93 23.21 5.50
CA GLU A 317 -11.06 22.36 5.08
C GLU A 317 -10.71 21.41 3.92
N GLN A 318 -9.83 21.85 3.00
CA GLN A 318 -9.48 21.12 1.78
C GLN A 318 -8.14 20.40 1.85
N VAL A 319 -7.31 20.73 2.84
CA VAL A 319 -6.02 20.06 3.05
C VAL A 319 -6.26 18.61 3.45
N ARG A 320 -5.60 17.66 2.78
CA ARG A 320 -5.72 16.21 3.02
C ARG A 320 -4.45 15.64 3.64
N ALA A 321 -4.56 14.49 4.27
CA ALA A 321 -3.39 13.73 4.67
C ALA A 321 -2.53 13.38 3.45
N GLY A 322 -1.22 13.65 3.53
CA GLY A 322 -0.27 13.50 2.42
C GLY A 322 0.02 14.79 1.64
N ASP A 323 -0.70 15.89 1.92
CA ASP A 323 -0.46 17.16 1.23
C ASP A 323 0.79 17.86 1.77
N GLY A 324 1.65 18.29 0.85
CA GLY A 324 2.76 19.22 1.13
C GLY A 324 2.26 20.66 1.20
N LEU A 325 2.70 21.38 2.21
CA LEU A 325 2.25 22.72 2.55
C LEU A 325 3.37 23.75 2.41
N GLY A 326 3.00 24.96 1.99
CA GLY A 326 3.92 26.08 1.87
C GLY A 326 4.73 26.05 0.59
N LYS A 327 6.09 26.07 0.69
CA LYS A 327 6.99 26.09 -0.47
C LYS A 327 6.92 24.80 -1.29
N ARG A 328 6.84 23.64 -0.65
CA ARG A 328 6.78 22.33 -1.30
C ARG A 328 5.32 21.87 -1.37
N ARG A 329 4.67 22.09 -2.51
CA ARG A 329 3.29 21.70 -2.77
C ARG A 329 3.27 20.43 -3.59
N PHE A 330 2.75 19.37 -3.02
CA PHE A 330 2.57 18.07 -3.65
C PHE A 330 1.45 17.32 -2.93
N HIS A 331 0.96 16.25 -3.51
CA HIS A 331 0.16 15.25 -2.81
C HIS A 331 0.89 13.89 -2.92
N ARG A 332 0.91 13.16 -1.82
CA ARG A 332 1.43 11.79 -1.76
C ARG A 332 0.29 10.84 -1.47
N ASP A 333 -0.11 10.08 -2.49
CA ASP A 333 -1.04 8.97 -2.31
C ASP A 333 -0.41 7.86 -1.46
N SER A 334 -1.26 7.18 -0.68
CA SER A 334 -0.83 5.99 0.05
C SER A 334 -0.38 4.89 -0.92
N GLN A 335 0.72 4.23 -0.58
CA GLN A 335 1.23 3.08 -1.33
C GLN A 335 0.50 1.80 -0.95
N LEU A 336 0.04 1.76 0.30
CA LEU A 336 -0.77 0.66 0.79
C LEU A 336 -2.21 0.89 0.34
N THR A 337 -2.66 0.06 -0.59
CA THR A 337 -4.02 0.13 -1.13
C THR A 337 -4.88 -0.99 -0.56
N PRO A 338 -6.10 -0.69 -0.13
CA PRO A 338 -7.05 -1.71 0.32
C PRO A 338 -7.34 -2.73 -0.78
N THR A 339 -7.31 -4.00 -0.41
CA THR A 339 -7.58 -5.13 -1.32
C THR A 339 -8.95 -5.78 -1.11
N LEU A 340 -9.62 -5.42 -0.03
CA LEU A 340 -10.94 -5.95 0.33
C LEU A 340 -11.99 -4.84 0.27
N GLY A 341 -13.20 -5.23 -0.08
CA GLY A 341 -14.37 -4.37 -0.03
C GLY A 341 -15.49 -5.03 0.77
N ALA A 342 -16.27 -4.23 1.48
CA ALA A 342 -17.44 -4.69 2.21
C ALA A 342 -18.62 -3.74 1.99
N LYS A 343 -19.83 -4.31 1.95
CA LYS A 343 -21.08 -3.55 1.96
C LYS A 343 -21.39 -3.15 3.38
N VAL A 344 -21.82 -1.90 3.59
CA VAL A 344 -22.31 -1.42 4.88
C VAL A 344 -23.78 -1.82 5.05
N ILE A 345 -24.09 -2.49 6.12
CA ILE A 345 -25.46 -2.89 6.48
C ILE A 345 -25.99 -1.89 7.49
N LEU A 346 -27.02 -1.17 7.09
CA LEU A 346 -27.65 -0.14 7.93
C LEU A 346 -28.84 -0.69 8.71
N PRO A 347 -29.02 -0.26 9.96
CA PRO A 347 -30.27 -0.57 10.68
C PRO A 347 -31.46 0.09 9.96
N PRO A 348 -32.66 -0.53 9.95
CA PRO A 348 -33.82 -0.09 9.18
C PRO A 348 -34.29 1.36 9.48
N GLN A 349 -33.98 1.85 10.67
CA GLN A 349 -34.39 3.20 11.10
C GLN A 349 -33.42 4.30 10.69
N LEU A 350 -32.21 3.96 10.22
CA LEU A 350 -31.18 4.93 9.88
C LEU A 350 -31.27 5.30 8.40
N PRO A 351 -31.52 6.59 8.06
CA PRO A 351 -31.47 7.04 6.67
C PRO A 351 -30.06 6.86 6.08
N VAL A 352 -29.98 6.35 4.86
CA VAL A 352 -28.71 6.11 4.14
C VAL A 352 -27.86 7.39 4.07
N ARG A 353 -28.48 8.53 3.81
CA ARG A 353 -27.81 9.83 3.75
C ARG A 353 -27.12 10.19 5.07
N THR A 354 -27.77 9.98 6.20
CA THR A 354 -27.18 10.24 7.53
C THR A 354 -26.00 9.33 7.81
N ALA A 355 -26.11 8.05 7.45
CA ALA A 355 -24.99 7.10 7.56
C ALA A 355 -23.82 7.54 6.69
N LEU A 356 -24.08 7.92 5.44
CA LEU A 356 -23.06 8.37 4.50
C LEU A 356 -22.34 9.64 5.00
N GLU A 357 -23.06 10.62 5.53
CA GLU A 357 -22.45 11.82 6.12
C GLU A 357 -21.48 11.49 7.27
N LYS A 358 -21.83 10.54 8.14
CA LYS A 358 -20.95 10.11 9.24
C LYS A 358 -19.76 9.28 8.76
N LEU A 359 -19.98 8.40 7.81
CA LEU A 359 -18.91 7.61 7.21
C LEU A 359 -17.91 8.51 6.44
N ARG A 360 -18.37 9.58 5.78
CA ARG A 360 -17.48 10.56 5.13
C ARG A 360 -16.54 11.26 6.12
N ILE A 361 -16.93 11.45 7.38
CA ILE A 361 -16.04 11.96 8.42
C ILE A 361 -14.90 10.96 8.68
N LEU A 362 -15.20 9.66 8.72
CA LEU A 362 -14.18 8.62 8.87
C LEU A 362 -13.28 8.51 7.63
N GLU A 363 -13.82 8.72 6.45
CA GLU A 363 -13.04 8.76 5.21
C GLU A 363 -12.11 9.97 5.14
N ASP A 364 -12.51 11.13 5.66
CA ASP A 364 -11.62 12.30 5.77
C ASP A 364 -10.44 12.03 6.70
N GLU A 365 -10.64 11.24 7.75
CA GLU A 365 -9.57 10.78 8.66
C GLU A 365 -8.73 9.64 8.05
N ASP A 366 -9.36 8.74 7.31
CA ASP A 366 -8.72 7.63 6.60
C ASP A 366 -9.22 7.54 5.14
N PRO A 367 -8.58 8.24 4.21
CA PRO A 367 -8.99 8.25 2.79
C PRO A 367 -8.94 6.87 2.12
N THR A 368 -8.21 5.91 2.69
CA THR A 368 -8.13 4.55 2.15
C THR A 368 -9.45 3.77 2.27
N LEU A 369 -10.36 4.21 3.13
CA LEU A 369 -11.72 3.64 3.24
C LEU A 369 -12.51 3.75 1.94
N GLY A 370 -12.20 4.71 1.07
CA GLY A 370 -12.73 4.84 -0.28
C GLY A 370 -14.23 4.57 -0.38
N ILE A 371 -15.00 5.29 0.44
CA ILE A 371 -16.44 5.09 0.58
C ILE A 371 -17.14 5.43 -0.73
N SER A 372 -17.94 4.52 -1.24
CA SER A 372 -18.75 4.69 -2.43
C SER A 372 -20.23 4.47 -2.12
N PHE A 373 -21.08 5.26 -2.77
CA PHE A 373 -22.52 5.12 -2.67
C PHE A 373 -23.10 4.78 -4.05
N GLU A 374 -23.80 3.67 -4.12
CA GLU A 374 -24.44 3.18 -5.34
C GLU A 374 -25.93 3.58 -5.30
N GLU A 375 -26.27 4.61 -6.05
CA GLU A 375 -27.61 5.22 -6.00
C GLU A 375 -28.73 4.26 -6.42
N GLU A 376 -28.48 3.41 -7.44
CA GLU A 376 -29.48 2.46 -7.95
C GLU A 376 -29.85 1.40 -6.90
N LEU A 377 -28.87 0.94 -6.13
CA LEU A 377 -29.07 -0.08 -5.10
C LEU A 377 -29.27 0.51 -3.71
N GLN A 378 -29.09 1.82 -3.55
CA GLN A 378 -29.09 2.50 -2.24
C GLN A 378 -28.11 1.86 -1.25
N GLU A 379 -26.93 1.45 -1.73
CA GLU A 379 -25.91 0.73 -0.99
C GLU A 379 -24.67 1.57 -0.77
N ILE A 380 -24.10 1.48 0.43
CA ILE A 380 -22.80 2.06 0.76
C ILE A 380 -21.77 0.92 0.78
N HIS A 381 -20.66 1.12 0.09
CA HIS A 381 -19.53 0.21 0.07
C HIS A 381 -18.29 0.91 0.62
N ILE A 382 -17.46 0.15 1.35
CA ILE A 382 -16.19 0.62 1.90
C ILE A 382 -15.05 -0.29 1.45
N ARG A 383 -13.84 0.26 1.42
CA ARG A 383 -12.60 -0.48 1.18
C ARG A 383 -11.85 -0.65 2.48
N ILE A 384 -11.20 -1.78 2.66
CA ILE A 384 -10.47 -2.11 3.90
C ILE A 384 -9.19 -2.88 3.60
N MET A 385 -8.22 -2.78 4.51
CA MET A 385 -6.98 -3.56 4.48
C MET A 385 -7.18 -4.99 5.02
N GLY A 386 -8.05 -5.15 6.04
CA GLY A 386 -8.32 -6.43 6.66
C GLY A 386 -9.57 -6.43 7.53
N GLN A 387 -9.94 -7.60 8.03
CA GLN A 387 -11.20 -7.79 8.75
C GLN A 387 -11.26 -7.09 10.11
N ILE A 388 -10.12 -6.96 10.82
CA ILE A 388 -10.06 -6.29 12.12
C ILE A 388 -10.46 -4.82 11.98
N GLN A 389 -10.15 -4.20 10.84
CA GLN A 389 -10.54 -2.82 10.56
C GLN A 389 -12.07 -2.65 10.56
N LEU A 390 -12.86 -3.64 10.07
CA LEU A 390 -14.34 -3.59 10.13
C LEU A 390 -14.89 -3.57 11.55
N GLU A 391 -14.30 -4.39 12.42
CA GLU A 391 -14.72 -4.44 13.82
C GLU A 391 -14.41 -3.11 14.54
N VAL A 392 -13.26 -2.49 14.22
CA VAL A 392 -12.90 -1.17 14.72
C VAL A 392 -13.87 -0.10 14.21
N LEU A 393 -14.17 -0.11 12.91
CA LEU A 393 -15.12 0.84 12.30
C LEU A 393 -16.52 0.71 12.91
N ARG A 394 -17.00 -0.51 13.16
CA ARG A 394 -18.27 -0.75 13.85
C ARG A 394 -18.29 -0.07 15.22
N GLN A 395 -17.25 -0.28 16.01
CA GLN A 395 -17.15 0.29 17.36
C GLN A 395 -16.97 1.82 17.33
N LEU A 396 -16.23 2.35 16.35
CA LEU A 396 -16.10 3.80 16.16
C LEU A 396 -17.43 4.45 15.80
N CYS A 397 -18.22 3.86 14.90
CA CYS A 397 -19.54 4.36 14.52
C CYS A 397 -20.50 4.34 15.71
N SER A 398 -20.54 3.26 16.48
CA SER A 398 -21.35 3.15 17.70
C SER A 398 -20.96 4.22 18.73
N ARG A 399 -19.67 4.36 19.03
CA ARG A 399 -19.18 5.26 20.10
C ARG A 399 -19.21 6.74 19.71
N ARG A 400 -18.80 7.10 18.49
CA ARG A 400 -18.68 8.51 18.07
C ARG A 400 -20.00 9.09 17.58
N PHE A 401 -20.81 8.27 16.91
CA PHE A 401 -22.02 8.73 16.24
C PHE A 401 -23.32 8.12 16.81
N GLY A 402 -23.21 7.14 17.71
CA GLY A 402 -24.37 6.41 18.24
C GLY A 402 -25.07 5.57 17.18
N ILE A 403 -24.35 5.11 16.16
CA ILE A 403 -24.88 4.38 15.01
C ILE A 403 -24.38 2.95 15.05
N GLU A 404 -25.30 1.99 15.15
CA GLU A 404 -24.96 0.58 15.05
C GLU A 404 -24.97 0.14 13.60
N LEU A 405 -23.78 -0.02 13.02
CA LEU A 405 -23.56 -0.54 11.67
C LEU A 405 -23.12 -2.00 11.71
N ASP A 406 -23.45 -2.73 10.66
CA ASP A 406 -22.84 -4.03 10.38
C ASP A 406 -22.23 -4.04 8.99
N PHE A 407 -21.48 -5.08 8.66
CA PHE A 407 -20.81 -5.21 7.37
C PHE A 407 -21.10 -6.58 6.77
N GLY A 408 -21.32 -6.59 5.46
CA GLY A 408 -21.44 -7.82 4.70
C GLY A 408 -20.09 -8.53 4.53
N ASP A 409 -20.12 -9.68 3.88
CA ASP A 409 -18.92 -10.48 3.61
C ASP A 409 -17.88 -9.66 2.84
N CYS A 410 -16.63 -9.78 3.28
CA CYS A 410 -15.51 -9.17 2.59
C CYS A 410 -15.28 -9.82 1.24
N ARG A 411 -15.17 -9.01 0.19
CA ARG A 411 -14.88 -9.45 -1.16
C ARG A 411 -13.57 -8.84 -1.63
N ILE A 412 -12.80 -9.58 -2.41
CA ILE A 412 -11.59 -9.07 -3.05
C ILE A 412 -11.99 -7.99 -4.06
N LEU A 413 -11.29 -6.87 -4.03
CA LEU A 413 -11.44 -5.79 -5.00
C LEU A 413 -10.63 -6.12 -6.25
N TYR A 414 -11.32 -6.53 -7.30
CA TYR A 414 -10.71 -6.72 -8.61
C TYR A 414 -10.59 -5.39 -9.35
N ARG A 415 -9.63 -5.32 -10.25
CA ARG A 415 -9.51 -4.27 -11.27
C ARG A 415 -9.41 -4.94 -12.62
N GLU A 416 -9.95 -4.29 -13.64
CA GLU A 416 -9.84 -4.78 -15.02
C GLU A 416 -8.82 -3.94 -15.78
N THR A 417 -8.11 -4.59 -16.67
CA THR A 417 -7.23 -3.96 -17.67
C THR A 417 -7.44 -4.62 -19.00
N ILE A 418 -6.82 -4.10 -20.04
CA ILE A 418 -6.82 -4.68 -21.36
C ILE A 418 -5.46 -5.30 -21.67
N SER A 419 -5.46 -6.39 -22.43
CA SER A 419 -4.24 -7.09 -22.81
C SER A 419 -3.73 -6.69 -24.19
N GLN A 420 -4.54 -5.99 -24.99
CA GLN A 420 -4.25 -5.65 -26.38
C GLN A 420 -4.87 -4.30 -26.77
N PRO A 421 -4.31 -3.62 -27.79
CA PRO A 421 -4.89 -2.41 -28.33
C PRO A 421 -6.24 -2.66 -29.00
N VAL A 422 -7.15 -1.69 -28.87
CA VAL A 422 -8.45 -1.71 -29.56
C VAL A 422 -8.87 -0.29 -29.90
N VAL A 423 -9.63 -0.12 -30.98
CA VAL A 423 -10.22 1.17 -31.34
C VAL A 423 -11.72 1.12 -31.04
N GLY A 424 -12.14 2.02 -30.13
CA GLY A 424 -13.53 2.23 -29.80
C GLY A 424 -14.12 3.43 -30.52
N TYR A 425 -15.34 3.28 -31.00
CA TYR A 425 -16.09 4.29 -31.73
C TYR A 425 -17.30 4.73 -30.92
N GLY A 426 -17.35 6.00 -30.56
CA GLY A 426 -18.48 6.60 -29.87
C GLY A 426 -19.20 7.60 -30.76
N HIS A 427 -20.48 7.37 -30.98
CA HIS A 427 -21.34 8.24 -31.76
C HIS A 427 -22.56 8.60 -30.92
N TYR A 428 -22.92 9.89 -30.91
CA TYR A 428 -24.07 10.41 -30.20
C TYR A 428 -24.79 11.46 -31.06
N GLU A 429 -25.95 11.10 -31.59
CA GLU A 429 -26.72 11.93 -32.52
C GLU A 429 -28.24 11.86 -32.25
N PRO A 430 -28.72 12.21 -31.05
CA PRO A 430 -30.15 12.44 -30.86
C PRO A 430 -30.55 13.77 -31.50
N LEU A 431 -31.88 14.02 -31.60
CA LEU A 431 -32.42 15.20 -32.28
C LEU A 431 -31.76 16.51 -31.79
N ARG A 432 -31.10 17.23 -32.71
CA ARG A 432 -30.32 18.46 -32.50
C ARG A 432 -29.04 18.33 -31.69
N HIS A 433 -28.48 17.11 -31.56
CA HIS A 433 -27.20 16.87 -30.94
C HIS A 433 -26.30 16.09 -31.90
N TYR A 434 -24.99 16.27 -31.83
CA TYR A 434 -24.05 15.52 -32.64
C TYR A 434 -22.66 15.51 -32.02
N ALA A 435 -22.09 14.35 -31.75
CA ALA A 435 -20.67 14.17 -31.47
C ALA A 435 -20.21 12.78 -31.90
N GLU A 436 -18.99 12.70 -32.44
CA GLU A 436 -18.33 11.46 -32.76
C GLU A 436 -16.90 11.49 -32.23
N VAL A 437 -16.47 10.38 -31.62
CA VAL A 437 -15.15 10.22 -30.97
C VAL A 437 -14.59 8.84 -31.29
N HIS A 438 -13.36 8.79 -31.79
CA HIS A 438 -12.62 7.56 -32.01
C HIS A 438 -11.44 7.51 -31.05
N LEU A 439 -11.41 6.50 -30.17
CA LEU A 439 -10.38 6.31 -29.16
C LEU A 439 -9.65 4.99 -29.38
N ARG A 440 -8.33 5.04 -29.39
CA ARG A 440 -7.50 3.84 -29.28
C ARG A 440 -7.22 3.61 -27.79
N LEU A 441 -7.54 2.43 -27.31
CA LEU A 441 -7.23 1.97 -25.96
C LEU A 441 -6.07 0.98 -26.07
N GLU A 442 -5.00 1.19 -25.32
CA GLU A 442 -3.79 0.37 -25.33
C GLU A 442 -3.42 -0.04 -23.91
N PRO A 443 -2.81 -1.23 -23.71
CA PRO A 443 -2.31 -1.62 -22.40
C PRO A 443 -1.31 -0.58 -21.87
N GLY A 444 -1.53 -0.07 -20.67
CA GLY A 444 -0.63 0.82 -19.96
C GLY A 444 0.40 0.07 -19.13
N GLN A 445 1.39 0.78 -18.61
CA GLN A 445 2.31 0.20 -17.63
C GLN A 445 1.57 -0.15 -16.34
N ARG A 446 1.96 -1.24 -15.70
CA ARG A 446 1.35 -1.66 -14.44
C ARG A 446 1.48 -0.56 -13.36
N GLY A 447 0.34 -0.16 -12.81
CA GLY A 447 0.24 0.92 -11.83
C GLY A 447 0.15 2.33 -12.45
N SER A 448 0.06 2.47 -13.79
CA SER A 448 -0.08 3.77 -14.46
C SER A 448 -1.50 4.37 -14.38
N GLY A 449 -2.49 3.56 -13.99
CA GLY A 449 -3.88 3.99 -14.05
C GLY A 449 -4.36 4.25 -15.48
N ILE A 450 -5.27 5.21 -15.66
CA ILE A 450 -5.68 5.66 -16.99
C ILE A 450 -4.81 6.85 -17.41
N THR A 451 -4.24 6.78 -18.61
CA THR A 451 -3.46 7.86 -19.21
C THR A 451 -4.06 8.27 -20.55
N PHE A 452 -3.82 9.51 -20.99
CA PHE A 452 -4.43 10.06 -22.20
C PHE A 452 -3.44 10.82 -23.08
N SER A 453 -3.54 10.60 -24.39
CA SER A 453 -2.87 11.39 -25.44
C SER A 453 -3.83 11.70 -26.59
N SER A 454 -3.44 12.61 -27.49
CA SER A 454 -4.22 12.95 -28.69
C SER A 454 -3.32 12.99 -29.92
N ASP A 455 -3.63 12.16 -30.89
CA ASP A 455 -3.06 12.14 -32.24
C ASP A 455 -4.00 12.85 -33.24
N CYS A 456 -5.17 13.36 -32.77
CA CYS A 456 -6.14 14.02 -33.62
C CYS A 456 -5.66 15.41 -34.08
N PRO A 457 -5.59 15.65 -35.40
CA PRO A 457 -5.27 16.97 -35.94
C PRO A 457 -6.26 18.05 -35.50
N THR A 458 -5.76 19.26 -35.21
CA THR A 458 -6.58 20.39 -34.76
C THR A 458 -7.54 20.93 -35.80
N ASP A 459 -7.25 20.67 -37.08
CA ASP A 459 -8.13 21.03 -38.22
C ASP A 459 -9.34 20.10 -38.33
N LEU A 460 -9.23 18.86 -37.85
CA LEU A 460 -10.37 17.92 -37.79
C LEU A 460 -11.23 18.18 -36.55
N LEU A 461 -10.58 18.35 -35.40
CA LEU A 461 -11.26 18.66 -34.14
C LEU A 461 -10.51 19.71 -33.34
N GLY A 462 -11.12 20.88 -33.14
CA GLY A 462 -10.52 22.00 -32.43
C GLY A 462 -10.03 21.64 -31.02
N LYS A 463 -8.93 22.27 -30.60
CA LYS A 463 -8.23 21.99 -29.31
C LYS A 463 -9.17 22.00 -28.09
N ASN A 464 -10.17 22.88 -28.08
CA ASN A 464 -11.15 22.96 -26.98
C ASN A 464 -11.96 21.67 -26.84
N TRP A 465 -12.38 21.08 -27.94
CA TRP A 465 -13.10 19.80 -27.94
C TRP A 465 -12.19 18.63 -27.53
N GLN A 466 -10.94 18.63 -27.98
CA GLN A 466 -9.94 17.62 -27.54
C GLN A 466 -9.68 17.68 -26.04
N ASN A 467 -9.57 18.89 -25.46
CA ASN A 467 -9.41 19.07 -24.01
C ASN A 467 -10.66 18.62 -23.25
N LEU A 468 -11.85 18.86 -23.82
CA LEU A 468 -13.12 18.41 -23.23
C LEU A 468 -13.22 16.88 -23.22
N ILE A 469 -12.86 16.21 -24.31
CA ILE A 469 -12.79 14.74 -24.38
C ILE A 469 -11.80 14.21 -23.33
N ARG A 470 -10.63 14.82 -23.19
CA ARG A 470 -9.67 14.48 -22.13
C ARG A 470 -10.32 14.58 -20.74
N THR A 471 -11.04 15.67 -20.45
CA THR A 471 -11.76 15.81 -19.17
C THR A 471 -12.74 14.67 -18.96
N HIS A 472 -13.52 14.28 -19.97
CA HIS A 472 -14.50 13.21 -19.89
C HIS A 472 -13.87 11.82 -19.71
N VAL A 473 -12.63 11.59 -20.16
CA VAL A 473 -11.89 10.36 -19.88
C VAL A 473 -11.58 10.22 -18.39
N PHE A 474 -11.29 11.33 -17.69
CA PHE A 474 -10.87 11.30 -16.29
C PHE A 474 -11.99 11.56 -15.26
N GLU A 475 -13.11 12.19 -15.66
CA GLU A 475 -14.18 12.55 -14.72
C GLU A 475 -14.98 11.36 -14.19
N LYS A 476 -14.87 10.19 -14.83
CA LYS A 476 -15.61 8.99 -14.47
C LYS A 476 -14.67 7.79 -14.29
N LYS A 477 -14.93 6.98 -13.27
CA LYS A 477 -14.34 5.66 -13.14
C LYS A 477 -14.99 4.72 -14.15
N HIS A 478 -14.27 4.40 -15.22
CA HIS A 478 -14.76 3.48 -16.24
C HIS A 478 -14.79 2.06 -15.69
N LYS A 479 -15.90 1.36 -15.90
CA LYS A 479 -16.07 -0.04 -15.50
C LYS A 479 -15.65 -0.96 -16.66
N GLY A 480 -14.87 -1.98 -16.36
CA GLY A 480 -14.60 -3.07 -17.29
C GLY A 480 -15.86 -3.88 -17.57
N ILE A 481 -15.75 -4.88 -18.43
CA ILE A 481 -16.90 -5.63 -18.94
C ILE A 481 -16.98 -7.06 -18.42
N LEU A 482 -15.91 -7.57 -17.79
CA LEU A 482 -15.86 -8.94 -17.30
C LEU A 482 -16.49 -9.07 -15.91
N THR A 483 -16.16 -8.16 -15.00
CA THR A 483 -16.61 -8.17 -13.61
C THR A 483 -17.30 -6.87 -13.19
N GLY A 484 -17.30 -5.85 -14.07
CA GLY A 484 -17.76 -4.50 -13.75
C GLY A 484 -16.82 -3.73 -12.81
N SER A 485 -15.61 -4.25 -12.57
CA SER A 485 -14.59 -3.61 -11.76
C SER A 485 -13.99 -2.39 -12.47
N GLU A 486 -13.36 -1.51 -11.68
CA GLU A 486 -12.72 -0.30 -12.21
C GLU A 486 -11.60 -0.64 -13.21
N LEU A 487 -11.64 0.01 -14.38
CA LEU A 487 -10.61 -0.11 -15.41
C LEU A 487 -9.32 0.57 -14.94
N CYS A 488 -8.18 -0.09 -15.11
CA CYS A 488 -6.86 0.44 -14.75
C CYS A 488 -5.81 0.08 -15.80
N ASP A 489 -4.69 0.81 -15.78
CA ASP A 489 -3.51 0.55 -16.60
C ASP A 489 -3.83 0.51 -18.10
N VAL A 490 -4.54 1.56 -18.56
CA VAL A 490 -4.93 1.74 -19.95
C VAL A 490 -4.49 3.11 -20.45
N HIS A 491 -3.80 3.12 -21.59
CA HIS A 491 -3.49 4.35 -22.31
C HIS A 491 -4.58 4.60 -23.36
N ILE A 492 -5.21 5.78 -23.31
CA ILE A 492 -6.27 6.18 -24.24
C ILE A 492 -5.75 7.27 -25.14
N THR A 493 -5.77 7.02 -26.48
CA THR A 493 -5.36 7.99 -27.48
C THR A 493 -6.55 8.43 -28.31
N LEU A 494 -6.79 9.74 -28.38
CA LEU A 494 -7.80 10.30 -29.29
C LEU A 494 -7.24 10.28 -30.73
N LEU A 495 -7.83 9.46 -31.58
CA LEU A 495 -7.45 9.33 -33.00
C LEU A 495 -8.19 10.32 -33.88
N ASN A 496 -9.49 10.45 -33.68
CA ASN A 496 -10.36 11.30 -34.50
C ASN A 496 -11.60 11.74 -33.71
N GLY A 497 -12.21 12.81 -34.15
CA GLY A 497 -13.48 13.26 -33.62
C GLY A 497 -14.16 14.27 -34.55
N ARG A 498 -15.47 14.37 -34.46
CA ARG A 498 -16.24 15.27 -35.30
C ARG A 498 -17.30 16.00 -34.49
N ALA A 499 -17.37 17.30 -34.70
CA ALA A 499 -18.40 18.19 -34.16
C ALA A 499 -19.25 18.77 -35.30
N HIS A 500 -20.48 19.13 -35.01
CA HIS A 500 -21.35 19.85 -35.92
C HIS A 500 -21.56 21.28 -35.44
N ILE A 501 -21.33 22.27 -36.29
CA ILE A 501 -21.28 23.71 -35.92
C ILE A 501 -22.55 24.20 -35.19
N LYS A 502 -23.73 23.63 -35.51
CA LYS A 502 -25.00 24.03 -34.95
C LYS A 502 -25.61 23.09 -33.91
N HIS A 503 -25.06 21.87 -33.80
CA HIS A 503 -25.73 20.80 -33.05
C HIS A 503 -24.80 20.11 -32.03
N THR A 504 -23.58 20.59 -31.83
CA THR A 504 -22.67 20.02 -30.82
C THR A 504 -22.64 20.88 -29.58
N GLU A 505 -23.02 20.28 -28.46
CA GLU A 505 -22.86 20.84 -27.12
C GLU A 505 -21.81 20.03 -26.31
N GLY A 506 -21.30 20.59 -25.21
CA GLY A 506 -20.25 19.92 -24.41
C GLY A 506 -20.65 18.54 -23.89
N GLY A 507 -21.92 18.38 -23.50
CA GLY A 507 -22.47 17.11 -23.05
C GLY A 507 -22.47 15.98 -24.11
N ASP A 508 -22.50 16.34 -25.40
CA ASP A 508 -22.50 15.35 -26.48
C ASP A 508 -21.18 14.60 -26.58
N PHE A 509 -20.07 15.32 -26.37
CA PHE A 509 -18.74 14.71 -26.33
C PHE A 509 -18.57 13.81 -25.09
N ARG A 510 -19.23 14.12 -23.98
CA ARG A 510 -19.26 13.21 -22.80
C ARG A 510 -19.86 11.87 -23.19
N GLU A 511 -21.04 11.90 -23.80
CA GLU A 511 -21.76 10.72 -24.22
C GLU A 511 -21.00 9.91 -25.29
N ALA A 512 -20.41 10.59 -26.26
CA ALA A 512 -19.62 9.95 -27.30
C ALA A 512 -18.34 9.33 -26.73
N THR A 513 -17.64 10.01 -25.81
CA THR A 513 -16.42 9.49 -25.16
C THR A 513 -16.72 8.22 -24.36
N TYR A 514 -17.77 8.21 -23.54
CA TYR A 514 -18.14 7.05 -22.75
C TYR A 514 -18.52 5.85 -23.63
N ARG A 515 -19.22 6.08 -24.74
CA ARG A 515 -19.58 5.04 -25.71
C ARG A 515 -18.36 4.50 -26.43
N ALA A 516 -17.40 5.35 -26.80
CA ALA A 516 -16.15 4.92 -27.42
C ALA A 516 -15.36 3.98 -26.52
N ILE A 517 -15.17 4.35 -25.25
CA ILE A 517 -14.47 3.51 -24.27
C ILE A 517 -15.22 2.17 -24.10
N ARG A 518 -16.51 2.24 -23.84
CA ARG A 518 -17.33 1.02 -23.62
C ARG A 518 -17.34 0.08 -24.81
N GLN A 519 -17.54 0.61 -26.01
CA GLN A 519 -17.58 -0.17 -27.24
C GLN A 519 -16.22 -0.82 -27.53
N GLY A 520 -15.10 -0.11 -27.29
CA GLY A 520 -13.77 -0.67 -27.40
C GLY A 520 -13.55 -1.85 -26.45
N LEU A 521 -13.94 -1.70 -25.19
CA LEU A 521 -13.85 -2.78 -24.19
C LEU A 521 -14.72 -3.99 -24.57
N GLU A 522 -15.95 -3.79 -25.07
CA GLU A 522 -16.83 -4.88 -25.44
C GLU A 522 -16.32 -5.70 -26.63
N GLN A 523 -15.63 -5.08 -27.59
CA GLN A 523 -14.98 -5.82 -28.68
C GLN A 523 -13.91 -6.77 -28.17
N LEU A 524 -13.07 -6.31 -27.24
CA LEU A 524 -12.03 -7.12 -26.61
C LEU A 524 -12.61 -8.25 -25.76
N GLY A 525 -13.58 -7.93 -24.94
CA GLY A 525 -14.08 -8.86 -23.94
C GLY A 525 -14.80 -10.06 -24.53
N ARG A 526 -15.48 -9.89 -25.64
CA ARG A 526 -16.20 -11.01 -26.25
C ARG A 526 -15.25 -12.09 -26.76
N LEU A 527 -14.22 -11.70 -27.52
CA LEU A 527 -13.21 -12.64 -28.00
C LEU A 527 -12.45 -13.32 -26.86
N MET A 528 -12.01 -12.52 -25.87
CA MET A 528 -11.26 -13.04 -24.74
C MET A 528 -12.10 -13.95 -23.84
N ALA A 529 -13.37 -13.61 -23.61
CA ALA A 529 -14.29 -14.43 -22.83
C ALA A 529 -14.59 -15.77 -23.54
N ASP A 530 -14.74 -15.75 -24.85
CA ASP A 530 -14.96 -16.97 -25.63
C ASP A 530 -13.73 -17.88 -25.59
N LEU A 531 -12.52 -17.33 -25.76
CA LEU A 531 -11.28 -18.11 -25.70
C LEU A 531 -10.99 -18.63 -24.28
N GLN A 532 -11.31 -17.87 -23.23
CA GLN A 532 -11.22 -18.35 -21.85
C GLN A 532 -12.25 -19.43 -21.53
N ARG A 533 -13.50 -19.28 -22.02
CA ARG A 533 -14.53 -20.31 -21.86
C ARG A 533 -14.12 -21.62 -22.55
N MET A 534 -13.36 -21.54 -23.65
CA MET A 534 -12.82 -22.68 -24.37
C MET A 534 -11.46 -23.17 -23.81
N GLU A 535 -11.02 -22.64 -22.68
CA GLU A 535 -9.75 -23.02 -22.01
C GLU A 535 -8.51 -22.88 -22.93
N CYS A 536 -8.54 -21.90 -23.82
CA CYS A 536 -7.39 -21.58 -24.67
C CYS A 536 -6.34 -20.76 -23.94
N SER A 537 -5.07 -21.08 -24.16
CA SER A 537 -3.93 -20.21 -23.85
C SER A 537 -3.52 -19.47 -25.12
N PHE A 538 -3.14 -18.18 -25.02
CA PHE A 538 -2.76 -17.39 -26.18
C PHE A 538 -1.63 -16.43 -25.86
N GLU A 539 -0.83 -16.13 -26.88
CA GLU A 539 0.25 -15.16 -26.82
C GLU A 539 -0.31 -13.74 -26.91
N PRO A 540 0.45 -12.73 -26.50
CA PRO A 540 0.05 -11.34 -26.67
C PRO A 540 -0.25 -11.05 -28.15
N PRO A 541 -1.38 -10.41 -28.46
CA PRO A 541 -1.77 -10.14 -29.84
C PRO A 541 -0.76 -9.25 -30.56
N VAL A 542 -0.55 -9.52 -31.85
CA VAL A 542 0.30 -8.73 -32.73
C VAL A 542 -0.59 -7.89 -33.64
N THR A 543 -0.35 -6.57 -33.66
CA THR A 543 -1.08 -5.66 -34.55
C THR A 543 -0.40 -5.64 -35.92
N GLU A 544 -1.15 -5.97 -36.98
CA GLU A 544 -0.76 -5.88 -38.38
C GLU A 544 -1.52 -4.74 -39.09
N GLU A 545 -1.11 -4.37 -40.32
CA GLU A 545 -1.70 -3.23 -41.04
C GLU A 545 -3.21 -3.33 -41.26
N GLU A 546 -3.76 -4.53 -41.38
CA GLU A 546 -5.19 -4.78 -41.67
C GLU A 546 -5.96 -5.38 -40.48
N GLY A 547 -5.32 -5.62 -39.32
CA GLY A 547 -5.99 -6.24 -38.20
C GLY A 547 -5.10 -6.62 -37.03
N VAL A 548 -5.60 -7.50 -36.19
CA VAL A 548 -4.88 -8.03 -35.01
C VAL A 548 -4.74 -9.54 -35.18
N LEU A 549 -3.49 -10.03 -35.16
CA LEU A 549 -3.18 -11.45 -35.14
C LEU A 549 -3.11 -11.94 -33.69
N LEU A 550 -3.93 -12.95 -33.38
CA LEU A 550 -3.93 -13.66 -32.13
C LEU A 550 -3.48 -15.10 -32.32
N CYS A 551 -2.34 -15.49 -31.77
CA CYS A 551 -1.86 -16.86 -31.79
C CYS A 551 -2.08 -17.50 -30.41
N GLY A 552 -2.49 -18.78 -30.39
CA GLY A 552 -2.75 -19.47 -29.13
C GLY A 552 -2.92 -20.97 -29.33
N ARG A 553 -3.14 -21.67 -28.21
CA ARG A 553 -3.39 -23.10 -28.15
C ARG A 553 -4.65 -23.36 -27.37
N GLY A 554 -5.41 -24.34 -27.76
CA GLY A 554 -6.63 -24.71 -27.04
C GLY A 554 -7.11 -26.13 -27.38
N PRO A 555 -8.02 -26.68 -26.57
CA PRO A 555 -8.59 -28.01 -26.82
C PRO A 555 -9.31 -28.05 -28.16
N ALA A 556 -8.94 -29.02 -29.03
CA ALA A 556 -9.55 -29.17 -30.35
C ALA A 556 -11.07 -29.34 -30.26
N GLN A 557 -11.56 -30.02 -29.23
CA GLN A 557 -13.00 -30.24 -28.99
C GLN A 557 -13.74 -28.91 -28.76
N ALA A 558 -13.19 -27.98 -27.99
CA ALA A 558 -13.80 -26.68 -27.73
C ALA A 558 -13.77 -25.75 -28.95
N LEU A 559 -12.74 -25.84 -29.78
CA LEU A 559 -12.54 -24.99 -30.95
C LEU A 559 -13.27 -25.49 -32.21
N SER A 560 -13.67 -26.77 -32.25
CA SER A 560 -14.22 -27.41 -33.48
C SER A 560 -15.53 -26.77 -34.00
N GLY A 561 -16.33 -26.14 -33.15
CA GLY A 561 -17.58 -25.46 -33.53
C GLY A 561 -17.48 -23.92 -33.58
N TYR A 562 -16.37 -23.35 -33.11
CA TYR A 562 -16.26 -21.91 -32.89
C TYR A 562 -16.17 -21.09 -34.18
N GLY A 563 -15.71 -21.68 -35.28
CA GLY A 563 -15.50 -20.95 -36.53
C GLY A 563 -16.75 -20.23 -37.06
N LEU A 564 -17.94 -20.85 -36.94
CA LEU A 564 -19.20 -20.24 -37.38
C LEU A 564 -19.62 -19.06 -36.51
N GLU A 565 -19.44 -19.16 -35.19
CA GLU A 565 -19.74 -18.10 -34.26
C GLU A 565 -18.78 -16.93 -34.45
N PHE A 566 -17.48 -17.22 -34.63
CA PHE A 566 -16.42 -16.23 -34.90
C PHE A 566 -16.71 -15.45 -36.19
N ILE A 567 -17.03 -16.11 -37.28
CA ILE A 567 -17.40 -15.47 -38.57
C ILE A 567 -18.63 -14.58 -38.39
N SER A 568 -19.61 -15.02 -37.63
CA SER A 568 -20.86 -14.28 -37.40
C SER A 568 -20.61 -12.93 -36.73
N TYR A 569 -19.92 -12.89 -35.60
CA TYR A 569 -19.73 -11.62 -34.88
C TYR A 569 -18.64 -10.73 -35.47
N THR A 570 -17.66 -11.27 -36.21
CA THR A 570 -16.69 -10.51 -36.99
C THR A 570 -17.25 -10.02 -38.32
N ARG A 571 -18.52 -10.32 -38.63
CA ARG A 571 -19.21 -9.99 -39.90
C ARG A 571 -18.45 -10.50 -41.14
N GLY A 572 -17.83 -11.67 -41.03
CA GLY A 572 -17.07 -12.28 -42.11
C GLY A 572 -15.67 -11.72 -42.36
N LYS A 573 -15.19 -10.79 -41.52
CA LYS A 573 -13.84 -10.21 -41.63
C LYS A 573 -12.79 -10.99 -40.87
N GLY A 574 -13.15 -11.73 -39.82
CA GLY A 574 -12.24 -12.55 -39.04
C GLY A 574 -11.83 -13.82 -39.75
N ILE A 575 -10.57 -14.20 -39.67
CA ILE A 575 -10.01 -15.44 -40.20
C ILE A 575 -9.57 -16.31 -39.05
N LEU A 576 -10.10 -17.52 -38.91
CA LEU A 576 -9.70 -18.50 -37.90
C LEU A 576 -9.00 -19.68 -38.60
N ASN A 577 -7.72 -19.86 -38.29
CA ASN A 577 -6.94 -21.01 -38.77
C ASN A 577 -6.62 -21.93 -37.58
N LEU A 578 -6.95 -23.22 -37.71
CA LEU A 578 -6.65 -24.23 -36.71
C LEU A 578 -5.67 -25.25 -37.28
N SER A 579 -4.60 -25.54 -36.54
CA SER A 579 -3.63 -26.59 -36.88
C SER A 579 -3.40 -27.49 -35.68
N PHE A 580 -3.15 -28.78 -35.92
CA PHE A 580 -2.79 -29.70 -34.84
C PHE A 580 -1.37 -29.43 -34.35
N ASP A 581 -1.20 -29.20 -33.05
CA ASP A 581 0.08 -28.87 -32.45
C ASP A 581 0.62 -29.95 -31.48
N GLY A 582 -0.20 -30.97 -31.19
CA GLY A 582 0.20 -32.07 -30.31
C GLY A 582 -0.82 -32.39 -29.23
N TYR A 583 -0.38 -33.15 -28.23
CA TYR A 583 -1.17 -33.52 -27.07
C TYR A 583 -0.64 -32.79 -25.82
N GLU A 584 -1.56 -32.23 -25.03
CA GLU A 584 -1.27 -31.61 -23.75
C GLU A 584 -2.09 -32.24 -22.60
N PRO A 585 -1.68 -32.06 -21.32
CA PRO A 585 -2.47 -32.55 -20.20
C PRO A 585 -3.90 -31.98 -20.23
N CYS A 586 -4.88 -32.85 -20.00
CA CYS A 586 -6.28 -32.45 -19.97
C CYS A 586 -6.54 -31.55 -18.74
N ALA A 587 -7.27 -30.45 -18.94
CA ALA A 587 -7.62 -29.52 -17.85
C ALA A 587 -8.60 -30.17 -16.83
N HIS A 588 -9.54 -30.99 -17.31
CA HIS A 588 -10.52 -31.70 -16.47
C HIS A 588 -10.45 -33.21 -16.63
N PRO A 589 -9.33 -33.87 -16.24
CA PRO A 589 -9.11 -35.30 -16.53
C PRO A 589 -10.15 -36.20 -15.87
N GLN A 590 -10.66 -35.85 -14.71
CA GLN A 590 -11.63 -36.67 -13.97
C GLN A 590 -12.98 -36.70 -14.66
N GLN A 591 -13.46 -35.57 -15.19
CA GLN A 591 -14.71 -35.50 -15.94
C GLN A 591 -14.63 -36.36 -17.22
N VAL A 592 -13.50 -36.27 -17.95
CA VAL A 592 -13.27 -37.05 -19.16
C VAL A 592 -13.19 -38.56 -18.86
N ILE A 593 -12.56 -38.95 -17.74
CA ILE A 593 -12.49 -40.35 -17.29
C ILE A 593 -13.88 -40.88 -16.95
N GLU A 594 -14.72 -40.08 -16.28
CA GLU A 594 -16.09 -40.47 -15.96
C GLU A 594 -16.97 -40.57 -17.21
N GLU A 595 -16.83 -39.65 -18.19
CA GLU A 595 -17.55 -39.70 -19.47
C GLU A 595 -17.18 -40.91 -20.33
N ILE A 596 -15.88 -41.28 -20.37
CA ILE A 596 -15.40 -42.45 -21.12
C ILE A 596 -15.77 -43.74 -20.43
N GLY A 597 -15.77 -43.77 -19.07
CA GLY A 597 -16.19 -44.92 -18.28
C GLY A 597 -15.38 -46.20 -18.51
N TYR A 598 -14.07 -46.07 -18.85
CA TYR A 598 -13.18 -47.22 -19.09
C TYR A 598 -12.92 -48.03 -17.83
N ASP A 599 -13.22 -49.32 -17.85
CA ASP A 599 -12.98 -50.24 -16.75
C ASP A 599 -11.74 -51.13 -17.02
N ALA A 600 -10.60 -50.68 -16.54
CA ALA A 600 -9.32 -51.36 -16.68
C ALA A 600 -9.25 -52.74 -15.97
N LYS A 601 -10.14 -53.00 -15.01
CA LYS A 601 -10.17 -54.28 -14.25
C LYS A 601 -10.82 -55.41 -15.07
N HIS A 602 -11.74 -55.06 -15.95
CA HIS A 602 -12.48 -56.03 -16.78
C HIS A 602 -12.04 -56.03 -18.24
N ASP A 603 -10.97 -55.32 -18.58
CA ASP A 603 -10.39 -55.36 -19.92
C ASP A 603 -9.59 -56.66 -20.11
N LEU A 604 -10.19 -57.63 -20.82
CA LEU A 604 -9.58 -58.92 -21.09
C LEU A 604 -8.46 -58.85 -22.14
N GLN A 605 -8.38 -57.79 -22.93
CA GLN A 605 -7.31 -57.58 -23.91
C GLN A 605 -6.06 -56.98 -23.27
N ASN A 606 -6.24 -56.18 -22.22
CA ASN A 606 -5.17 -55.52 -21.47
C ASN A 606 -5.27 -55.81 -19.96
N PRO A 607 -5.06 -57.08 -19.56
CA PRO A 607 -5.29 -57.50 -18.19
C PRO A 607 -4.34 -56.80 -17.18
N SER A 608 -4.86 -56.31 -16.10
CA SER A 608 -4.13 -55.63 -15.01
C SER A 608 -3.51 -56.58 -13.98
N PHE A 609 -3.50 -57.88 -14.26
CA PHE A 609 -2.89 -58.91 -13.40
C PHE A 609 -1.68 -59.57 -14.08
N SER A 610 -0.73 -60.02 -13.28
CA SER A 610 0.40 -60.85 -13.74
C SER A 610 0.14 -62.32 -13.45
N VAL A 611 0.73 -63.20 -14.25
CA VAL A 611 0.62 -64.65 -14.05
C VAL A 611 1.90 -65.19 -13.46
N PHE A 612 1.79 -65.81 -12.30
CA PHE A 612 2.87 -66.50 -11.62
C PHE A 612 2.66 -68.02 -11.64
N CYS A 613 3.74 -68.78 -11.49
CA CYS A 613 3.64 -70.25 -11.47
C CYS A 613 4.06 -70.82 -10.12
N SER A 614 3.22 -71.69 -9.55
CA SER A 614 3.57 -72.45 -8.37
C SER A 614 3.17 -73.91 -8.61
N HIS A 615 4.11 -74.84 -8.34
CA HIS A 615 3.92 -76.28 -8.56
C HIS A 615 3.39 -76.70 -9.94
N GLY A 616 3.80 -75.96 -10.99
CA GLY A 616 3.40 -76.25 -12.36
C GLY A 616 2.01 -75.70 -12.78
N ALA A 617 1.31 -74.98 -11.93
CA ALA A 617 0.04 -74.31 -12.24
C ALA A 617 0.22 -72.78 -12.24
N GLY A 618 -0.28 -72.11 -13.32
CA GLY A 618 -0.31 -70.66 -13.39
C GLY A 618 -1.46 -70.08 -12.57
N PHE A 619 -1.23 -68.99 -11.83
CA PHE A 619 -2.27 -68.28 -11.08
C PHE A 619 -2.11 -66.77 -11.31
N PRO A 620 -3.22 -66.01 -11.43
CA PRO A 620 -3.19 -64.58 -11.62
C PRO A 620 -2.96 -63.87 -10.27
N VAL A 621 -2.10 -62.86 -10.28
CA VAL A 621 -1.81 -61.97 -9.13
C VAL A 621 -2.17 -60.54 -9.52
N PRO A 622 -3.06 -59.88 -8.77
CA PRO A 622 -3.42 -58.49 -9.00
C PRO A 622 -2.18 -57.58 -8.95
N TRP A 623 -2.19 -56.49 -9.75
CA TRP A 623 -1.01 -55.63 -9.88
C TRP A 623 -0.51 -55.04 -8.55
N GLN A 624 -1.39 -54.83 -7.59
CA GLN A 624 -1.03 -54.32 -6.25
C GLN A 624 -0.14 -55.31 -5.47
N GLU A 625 -0.31 -56.62 -5.71
CA GLU A 625 0.37 -57.67 -4.98
C GLU A 625 1.62 -58.17 -5.74
N VAL A 626 1.74 -57.87 -7.03
CA VAL A 626 2.89 -58.29 -7.86
C VAL A 626 4.27 -58.00 -7.23
N PRO A 627 4.51 -56.84 -6.56
CA PRO A 627 5.81 -56.58 -5.91
C PRO A 627 6.22 -57.61 -4.86
N ALA A 628 5.25 -58.30 -4.26
CA ALA A 628 5.53 -59.35 -3.26
C ALA A 628 5.93 -60.70 -3.91
N TYR A 629 5.60 -60.89 -5.19
CA TYR A 629 5.83 -62.16 -5.95
C TYR A 629 6.97 -62.08 -6.93
N ILE A 630 7.56 -60.90 -7.20
CA ILE A 630 8.68 -60.76 -8.17
C ILE A 630 9.92 -61.46 -7.66
N HIS A 631 10.65 -62.10 -8.56
CA HIS A 631 11.88 -62.86 -8.25
C HIS A 631 13.15 -62.02 -8.41
N CYS A 632 13.10 -60.94 -9.18
CA CYS A 632 14.19 -59.98 -9.32
C CYS A 632 13.98 -58.79 -8.42
N LYS A 633 14.85 -58.59 -7.48
CA LYS A 633 14.89 -57.43 -6.61
C LYS A 633 15.88 -56.40 -7.10
#